data_a918343d49d9bfbd69ef04f0bd80b597
#
_entry.id   a918343d49d9bfbd69ef04f0bd80b597
#
_cell.length_a   1.000
_cell.length_b   1.000
_cell.length_c   1.000
_cell.angle_alpha   90.00
_cell.angle_beta   90.00
_cell.angle_gamma   90.00
#
_symmetry.space_group_name_H-M   'P 1'
#
loop_
_entity.id
_entity.type
_entity.pdbx_description
1 polymer ?
#
loop_
_entity_poly.entity_id
_entity_poly.type
_entity_poly.pdbx_seq_one_letter_code
_entity_poly.pdbx_strand_id
1 'polypeptide(L)'
;MSQAAVVYWSGTGHTEAMAQAIAAAQADLFTAAEFDADKAAHYAAIAFGCPSMGAEQLEESEFEPMFEAVKPALAGKKIALFGSYGWGGGEWMRIWEDDCAAAGLTLCAESVICQDEPDDAALAACAALGEALK
;
A
#
# COMPACT_ATOMS: atom_id res chain seq x y z
N MET A 1 -7.97 19.66 -2.13
CA MET A 1 -6.80 18.89 -1.69
C MET A 1 -7.26 17.55 -1.12
N SER A 2 -6.60 16.46 -1.53
CA SER A 2 -6.99 15.13 -1.08
C SER A 2 -6.63 14.90 0.39
N GLN A 3 -7.48 14.14 1.08
CA GLN A 3 -7.21 13.70 2.45
C GLN A 3 -6.48 12.35 2.47
N ALA A 4 -6.34 11.71 1.33
CA ALA A 4 -5.74 10.38 1.20
C ALA A 4 -4.62 10.36 0.18
N ALA A 5 -3.64 9.49 0.42
CA ALA A 5 -2.53 9.24 -0.51
C ALA A 5 -2.42 7.74 -0.79
N VAL A 6 -1.93 7.42 -1.96
CA VAL A 6 -1.58 6.05 -2.35
C VAL A 6 -0.10 6.04 -2.69
N VAL A 7 0.67 5.19 -2.02
CA VAL A 7 2.12 5.12 -2.18
C VAL A 7 2.50 3.70 -2.59
N TYR A 8 3.22 3.54 -3.69
CA TYR A 8 3.50 2.20 -4.20
C TYR A 8 4.90 2.08 -4.78
N TRP A 9 5.34 0.83 -4.92
CA TRP A 9 6.48 0.43 -5.72
C TRP A 9 6.02 -0.68 -6.67
N SER A 10 6.45 -0.65 -7.90
CA SER A 10 6.05 -1.64 -8.89
C SER A 10 7.20 -1.97 -9.83
N GLY A 11 7.45 -3.26 -10.04
CA GLY A 11 8.46 -3.71 -10.98
C GLY A 11 7.87 -4.15 -12.32
N THR A 12 6.69 -4.79 -12.28
CA THR A 12 6.04 -5.34 -13.47
C THR A 12 4.85 -4.53 -13.95
N GLY A 13 4.40 -3.56 -13.16
CA GLY A 13 3.21 -2.77 -13.48
C GLY A 13 1.93 -3.28 -12.82
N HIS A 14 1.94 -4.45 -12.19
CA HIS A 14 0.73 -5.01 -11.57
C HIS A 14 0.31 -4.21 -10.35
N THR A 15 1.25 -3.94 -9.44
CA THR A 15 0.96 -3.13 -8.25
C THR A 15 0.63 -1.70 -8.64
N GLU A 16 1.24 -1.17 -9.70
CA GLU A 16 0.92 0.15 -10.22
C GLU A 16 -0.54 0.23 -10.69
N ALA A 17 -1.02 -0.79 -11.40
CA ALA A 17 -2.42 -0.84 -11.84
C ALA A 17 -3.37 -0.83 -10.66
N MET A 18 -3.03 -1.56 -9.59
CA MET A 18 -3.81 -1.55 -8.35
C MET A 18 -3.81 -0.15 -7.72
N ALA A 19 -2.64 0.49 -7.65
CA ALA A 19 -2.51 1.82 -7.07
C ALA A 19 -3.35 2.85 -7.82
N GLN A 20 -3.37 2.77 -9.14
CA GLN A 20 -4.17 3.68 -9.96
C GLN A 20 -5.66 3.50 -9.72
N ALA A 21 -6.12 2.26 -9.54
CA ALA A 21 -7.52 1.98 -9.24
C ALA A 21 -7.94 2.55 -7.88
N ILE A 22 -7.06 2.47 -6.89
CA ILE A 22 -7.33 3.03 -5.56
C ILE A 22 -7.35 4.56 -5.64
N ALA A 23 -6.40 5.16 -6.35
CA ALA A 23 -6.27 6.61 -6.46
C ALA A 23 -7.42 7.24 -7.24
N ALA A 24 -8.13 6.46 -8.04
CA ALA A 24 -9.29 6.97 -8.79
C ALA A 24 -10.39 7.50 -7.86
N ALA A 25 -10.37 7.15 -6.56
CA ALA A 25 -11.29 7.68 -5.56
C ALA A 25 -10.84 9.04 -5.00
N GLN A 26 -10.07 9.80 -5.78
CA GLN A 26 -9.59 11.15 -5.46
C GLN A 26 -8.45 11.17 -4.42
N ALA A 27 -7.61 10.14 -4.43
CA ALA A 27 -6.40 10.13 -3.61
C ALA A 27 -5.20 10.61 -4.45
N ASP A 28 -4.21 11.20 -3.79
CA ASP A 28 -2.97 11.57 -4.45
C ASP A 28 -2.09 10.33 -4.61
N LEU A 29 -1.40 10.21 -5.74
CA LEU A 29 -0.63 9.02 -6.07
C LEU A 29 0.88 9.33 -6.07
N PHE A 30 1.64 8.53 -5.34
CA PHE A 30 3.09 8.67 -5.23
C PHE A 30 3.79 7.33 -5.43
N THR A 31 4.99 7.37 -6.00
CA THR A 31 5.88 6.21 -5.91
C THR A 31 6.63 6.26 -4.58
N ALA A 32 7.23 5.13 -4.19
CA ALA A 32 8.00 5.07 -2.95
C ALA A 32 9.14 6.11 -2.93
N ALA A 33 9.77 6.33 -4.08
CA ALA A 33 10.86 7.30 -4.18
C ALA A 33 10.40 8.75 -3.98
N GLU A 34 9.13 9.03 -4.17
CA GLU A 34 8.57 10.38 -4.06
C GLU A 34 7.98 10.68 -2.69
N PHE A 35 7.87 9.71 -1.80
CA PHE A 35 7.13 9.85 -0.56
C PHE A 35 8.07 9.86 0.65
N ASP A 36 7.72 10.66 1.67
CA ASP A 36 8.53 10.78 2.89
C ASP A 36 7.62 11.14 4.07
N ALA A 37 8.23 11.27 5.26
CA ALA A 37 7.49 11.58 6.48
C ALA A 37 6.83 12.95 6.44
N ASP A 38 7.45 13.93 5.77
CA ASP A 38 6.85 15.26 5.66
C ASP A 38 5.56 15.20 4.86
N LYS A 39 5.55 14.45 3.75
CA LYS A 39 4.32 14.27 2.97
C LYS A 39 3.28 13.48 3.75
N ALA A 40 3.70 12.44 4.48
CA ALA A 40 2.79 11.64 5.29
C ALA A 40 2.01 12.50 6.29
N ALA A 41 2.63 13.54 6.82
CA ALA A 41 1.98 14.42 7.79
C ALA A 41 0.77 15.15 7.22
N HIS A 42 0.67 15.28 5.89
CA HIS A 42 -0.41 16.01 5.24
C HIS A 42 -1.65 15.15 4.94
N TYR A 43 -1.60 13.86 5.21
CA TYR A 43 -2.70 12.96 4.86
C TYR A 43 -3.28 12.27 6.09
N ALA A 44 -4.60 12.16 6.14
CA ALA A 44 -5.29 11.46 7.21
C ALA A 44 -5.39 9.96 6.95
N ALA A 45 -5.25 9.56 5.69
CA ALA A 45 -5.35 8.16 5.28
C ALA A 45 -4.32 7.88 4.19
N ILE A 46 -3.65 6.73 4.26
CA ILE A 46 -2.62 6.36 3.29
C ILE A 46 -2.72 4.85 2.99
N ALA A 47 -2.77 4.53 1.70
CA ALA A 47 -2.67 3.13 1.25
C ALA A 47 -1.26 2.89 0.73
N PHE A 48 -0.61 1.83 1.22
CA PHE A 48 0.73 1.46 0.81
C PHE A 48 0.69 0.18 -0.01
N GLY A 49 1.37 0.17 -1.14
CA GLY A 49 1.39 -0.98 -2.03
C GLY A 49 2.79 -1.40 -2.43
N CYS A 50 3.05 -2.70 -2.35
CA CYS A 50 4.33 -3.28 -2.71
C CYS A 50 4.12 -4.74 -3.10
N PRO A 51 4.71 -5.21 -4.22
CA PRO A 51 4.61 -6.63 -4.55
C PRO A 51 5.46 -7.49 -3.63
N SER A 52 5.16 -8.79 -3.59
CA SER A 52 5.99 -9.75 -2.90
C SER A 52 7.32 -9.88 -3.65
N MET A 53 8.43 -9.71 -2.95
CA MET A 53 9.77 -9.75 -3.53
C MET A 53 10.59 -10.89 -2.91
N GLY A 54 11.39 -11.56 -3.74
CA GLY A 54 12.33 -12.56 -3.28
C GLY A 54 11.72 -13.58 -2.33
N ALA A 55 12.10 -13.55 -1.08
CA ALA A 55 11.64 -14.48 -0.04
C ALA A 55 10.39 -13.95 0.67
N GLU A 56 9.40 -13.51 -0.08
CA GLU A 56 8.15 -12.95 0.42
C GLU A 56 8.38 -11.79 1.39
N GLN A 57 9.05 -10.76 0.90
CA GLN A 57 9.33 -9.56 1.67
C GLN A 57 9.07 -8.32 0.83
N LEU A 58 9.12 -7.15 1.45
CA LEU A 58 8.95 -5.88 0.75
C LEU A 58 10.18 -5.58 -0.10
N GLU A 59 9.99 -4.75 -1.13
CA GLU A 59 11.08 -4.32 -1.97
C GLU A 59 12.11 -3.54 -1.12
N GLU A 60 13.37 -3.92 -1.20
CA GLU A 60 14.40 -3.49 -0.25
C GLU A 60 15.10 -2.17 -0.57
N SER A 61 15.11 -1.77 -1.84
CA SER A 61 15.94 -0.63 -2.24
C SER A 61 15.24 0.73 -2.09
N GLU A 62 13.93 0.77 -2.27
CA GLU A 62 13.17 2.01 -2.22
C GLU A 62 11.97 1.94 -1.27
N PHE A 63 11.21 0.85 -1.34
CA PHE A 63 9.97 0.78 -0.59
C PHE A 63 10.18 0.57 0.90
N GLU A 64 10.95 -0.43 1.28
CA GLU A 64 11.16 -0.73 2.70
C GLU A 64 11.81 0.44 3.44
N PRO A 65 12.87 1.08 2.90
CA PRO A 65 13.45 2.24 3.58
C PRO A 65 12.45 3.40 3.73
N MET A 66 11.64 3.63 2.71
CA MET A 66 10.60 4.67 2.78
C MET A 66 9.58 4.33 3.87
N PHE A 67 9.07 3.10 3.87
CA PHE A 67 8.06 2.69 4.82
C PHE A 67 8.57 2.78 6.26
N GLU A 68 9.80 2.33 6.51
CA GLU A 68 10.41 2.44 7.85
C GLU A 68 10.57 3.89 8.28
N ALA A 69 10.90 4.77 7.34
CA ALA A 69 11.07 6.19 7.64
C ALA A 69 9.74 6.88 7.98
N VAL A 70 8.65 6.50 7.31
CA VAL A 70 7.36 7.15 7.55
C VAL A 70 6.56 6.50 8.67
N LYS A 71 6.88 5.28 9.05
CA LYS A 71 6.12 4.51 10.04
C LYS A 71 5.81 5.29 11.32
N PRO A 72 6.77 6.01 11.92
CA PRO A 72 6.47 6.78 13.12
C PRO A 72 5.46 7.91 12.93
N ALA A 73 5.28 8.37 11.69
CA ALA A 73 4.34 9.44 11.38
C ALA A 73 2.91 8.95 11.12
N LEU A 74 2.70 7.62 11.17
CA LEU A 74 1.42 7.01 10.78
C LEU A 74 0.43 6.83 11.92
N ALA A 75 0.83 7.08 13.15
CA ALA A 75 -0.03 6.88 14.32
C ALA A 75 -1.31 7.72 14.18
N GLY A 76 -2.46 7.10 14.43
CA GLY A 76 -3.74 7.78 14.38
C GLY A 76 -4.33 7.93 12.99
N LYS A 77 -3.63 7.49 11.94
CA LYS A 77 -4.12 7.59 10.56
C LYS A 77 -4.79 6.30 10.12
N LYS A 78 -5.64 6.40 9.10
CA LYS A 78 -6.19 5.22 8.43
C LYS A 78 -5.11 4.67 7.51
N ILE A 79 -4.76 3.39 7.68
CA ILE A 79 -3.74 2.73 6.88
C ILE A 79 -4.35 1.56 6.15
N ALA A 80 -3.99 1.36 4.89
CA ALA A 80 -4.42 0.22 4.10
C ALA A 80 -3.23 -0.32 3.32
N LEU A 81 -3.25 -1.62 3.03
CA LEU A 81 -2.17 -2.29 2.34
C LEU A 81 -2.70 -3.01 1.09
N PHE A 82 -1.88 -3.07 0.06
CA PHE A 82 -2.23 -3.80 -1.16
C PHE A 82 -0.96 -4.25 -1.87
N GLY A 83 -1.10 -5.17 -2.82
CA GLY A 83 0.04 -5.61 -3.61
C GLY A 83 -0.26 -6.85 -4.44
N SER A 84 0.64 -7.15 -5.37
CA SER A 84 0.56 -8.33 -6.22
C SER A 84 1.67 -9.32 -5.84
N TYR A 85 1.48 -10.59 -6.22
CA TYR A 85 2.50 -11.61 -6.01
C TYR A 85 2.48 -12.59 -7.18
N GLY A 86 3.65 -13.17 -7.50
CA GLY A 86 3.76 -14.13 -8.60
C GLY A 86 3.77 -15.57 -8.13
N TRP A 87 4.23 -15.81 -6.89
CA TRP A 87 4.33 -17.15 -6.32
C TRP A 87 4.19 -17.05 -4.80
N GLY A 88 4.02 -18.19 -4.17
CA GLY A 88 3.76 -18.23 -2.74
C GLY A 88 2.28 -18.04 -2.44
N GLY A 89 1.92 -17.91 -1.20
CA GLY A 89 0.55 -17.84 -0.73
C GLY A 89 0.11 -16.53 -0.13
N GLY A 90 0.81 -15.43 -0.45
CA GLY A 90 0.48 -14.12 0.11
C GLY A 90 1.08 -13.88 1.48
N GLU A 91 2.09 -14.64 1.84
CA GLU A 91 2.70 -14.58 3.16
C GLU A 91 3.33 -13.22 3.45
N TRP A 92 3.90 -12.56 2.43
CA TRP A 92 4.52 -11.25 2.60
C TRP A 92 3.50 -10.23 3.14
N MET A 93 2.26 -10.35 2.73
CA MET A 93 1.21 -9.42 3.18
C MET A 93 0.86 -9.68 4.65
N ARG A 94 0.80 -10.94 5.07
CA ARG A 94 0.54 -11.27 6.47
C ARG A 94 1.67 -10.78 7.38
N ILE A 95 2.92 -10.94 6.92
CA ILE A 95 4.09 -10.43 7.65
C ILE A 95 4.02 -8.91 7.75
N TRP A 96 3.64 -8.24 6.67
CA TRP A 96 3.52 -6.79 6.63
C TRP A 96 2.40 -6.30 7.57
N GLU A 97 1.25 -6.99 7.56
CA GLU A 97 0.15 -6.67 8.47
C GLU A 97 0.58 -6.81 9.93
N ASP A 98 1.33 -7.87 10.24
CA ASP A 98 1.83 -8.10 11.60
C ASP A 98 2.82 -7.00 12.00
N ASP A 99 3.67 -6.55 11.08
CA ASP A 99 4.60 -5.46 11.33
C ASP A 99 3.84 -4.16 11.63
N CYS A 100 2.79 -3.88 10.88
CA CYS A 100 1.95 -2.70 11.14
C CYS A 100 1.29 -2.79 12.52
N ALA A 101 0.76 -3.95 12.87
CA ALA A 101 0.14 -4.14 14.18
C ALA A 101 1.14 -3.95 15.31
N ALA A 102 2.36 -4.47 15.14
CA ALA A 102 3.43 -4.32 16.12
C ALA A 102 3.84 -2.85 16.30
N ALA A 103 3.68 -2.05 15.26
CA ALA A 103 3.98 -0.61 15.30
C ALA A 103 2.82 0.22 15.83
N GLY A 104 1.70 -0.42 16.20
CA GLY A 104 0.52 0.29 16.71
C GLY A 104 -0.35 0.91 15.63
N LEU A 105 -0.19 0.51 14.38
CA LEU A 105 -0.98 1.02 13.27
C LEU A 105 -2.29 0.24 13.15
N THR A 106 -3.35 0.94 12.72
CA THR A 106 -4.67 0.32 12.53
C THR A 106 -4.98 0.29 11.04
N LEU A 107 -5.24 -0.92 10.52
CA LEU A 107 -5.68 -1.07 9.13
C LEU A 107 -7.17 -0.76 9.05
N CYS A 108 -7.54 0.14 8.14
CA CYS A 108 -8.93 0.59 8.01
C CYS A 108 -9.77 -0.34 7.14
N ALA A 109 -9.14 -1.28 6.45
CA ALA A 109 -9.81 -2.22 5.58
C ALA A 109 -8.95 -3.47 5.42
N GLU A 110 -9.55 -4.54 4.90
CA GLU A 110 -8.84 -5.76 4.58
C GLU A 110 -7.83 -5.48 3.46
N SER A 111 -6.63 -6.04 3.56
CA SER A 111 -5.60 -5.85 2.53
C SER A 111 -6.04 -6.46 1.22
N VAL A 112 -5.74 -5.77 0.11
CA VAL A 112 -6.07 -6.26 -1.23
C VAL A 112 -4.84 -6.88 -1.86
N ILE A 113 -4.89 -8.17 -2.18
CA ILE A 113 -3.80 -8.87 -2.84
C ILE A 113 -4.33 -9.56 -4.10
N CYS A 114 -3.47 -9.71 -5.10
CA CYS A 114 -3.82 -10.48 -6.31
C CYS A 114 -2.58 -11.20 -6.81
N GLN A 115 -2.80 -12.33 -7.49
CA GLN A 115 -1.72 -13.09 -8.10
C GLN A 115 -1.52 -12.61 -9.53
N ASP A 116 -0.28 -12.21 -9.86
CA ASP A 116 0.08 -11.68 -11.17
C ASP A 116 -0.75 -10.44 -11.53
N GLU A 117 -1.26 -10.35 -12.76
CA GLU A 117 -2.00 -9.18 -13.22
C GLU A 117 -3.34 -9.07 -12.49
N PRO A 118 -3.70 -7.89 -11.96
CA PRO A 118 -5.00 -7.73 -11.29
C PRO A 118 -6.14 -7.91 -12.28
N ASP A 119 -7.08 -8.78 -11.92
CA ASP A 119 -8.29 -9.00 -12.69
C ASP A 119 -9.38 -8.01 -12.31
N ASP A 120 -10.57 -8.13 -12.91
CA ASP A 120 -11.67 -7.21 -12.64
C ASP A 120 -12.09 -7.23 -11.18
N ALA A 121 -12.06 -8.39 -10.53
CA ALA A 121 -12.41 -8.51 -9.12
C ALA A 121 -11.38 -7.81 -8.24
N ALA A 122 -10.09 -7.94 -8.56
CA ALA A 122 -9.02 -7.27 -7.82
C ALA A 122 -9.10 -5.75 -7.98
N LEU A 123 -9.38 -5.28 -9.20
CA LEU A 123 -9.51 -3.84 -9.44
C LEU A 123 -10.73 -3.27 -8.75
N ALA A 124 -11.84 -4.02 -8.69
CA ALA A 124 -13.03 -3.60 -7.93
C ALA A 124 -12.73 -3.51 -6.44
N ALA A 125 -11.96 -4.47 -5.91
CA ALA A 125 -11.55 -4.43 -4.50
C ALA A 125 -10.64 -3.23 -4.22
N CYS A 126 -9.77 -2.87 -5.16
CA CYS A 126 -8.93 -1.68 -5.04
C CYS A 126 -9.77 -0.41 -5.02
N ALA A 127 -10.78 -0.31 -5.88
CA ALA A 127 -11.68 0.84 -5.89
C ALA A 127 -12.41 0.97 -4.54
N ALA A 128 -12.86 -0.16 -3.98
CA ALA A 128 -13.49 -0.18 -2.67
C ALA A 128 -12.53 0.26 -1.57
N LEU A 129 -11.25 -0.14 -1.68
CA LEU A 129 -10.23 0.28 -0.73
C LEU A 129 -10.05 1.81 -0.78
N GLY A 130 -10.06 2.39 -1.97
CA GLY A 130 -9.97 3.83 -2.13
C GLY A 130 -11.13 4.56 -1.44
N GLU A 131 -12.34 4.00 -1.53
CA GLU A 131 -13.50 4.57 -0.83
C GLU A 131 -13.34 4.47 0.69
N ALA A 132 -12.72 3.40 1.19
CA ALA A 132 -12.51 3.21 2.63
C ALA A 132 -11.51 4.23 3.21
N LEU A 133 -10.69 4.85 2.37
CA LEU A 133 -9.74 5.88 2.81
C LEU A 133 -10.39 7.24 3.06
N LYS A 134 -11.60 7.43 2.59
CA LYS A 134 -12.30 8.71 2.74
C LYS A 134 -12.81 8.98 4.15
#